data_2aea8ee32baf1f31e1bcb5a240fa8732
#
_entry.id   2aea8ee32baf1f31e1bcb5a240fa8732
#
_cell.length_a   1.000
_cell.length_b   1.000
_cell.length_c   1.000
_cell.angle_alpha   90.00
_cell.angle_beta   90.00
_cell.angle_gamma   90.00
#
_symmetry.space_group_name_H-M   'P 1'
#
loop_
_entity.id
_entity.type
_entity.pdbx_description
1 polymer ?
#
loop_
_entity_poly.entity_id
_entity_poly.type
_entity_poly.pdbx_seq_one_letter_code
_entity_poly.pdbx_strand_id
1 'polypeptide(L)'
;MKFKSIHTCIYTDNDKESIKFYEDALNMHITRKKDYDEDEFSLIYMATEDGAYELELTFNHDGRKYEHGSYYGHMAFKTKEFEKSYDLHKKMGVVSQEIGGLSDGSDKFYFIKDPQGFSIEIIEEK
;
A
#
# COMPACT_ATOMS: atom_id res chain seq x y z
N MET A 1 24.34 4.33 -18.56
CA MET A 1 23.83 3.37 -17.55
C MET A 1 22.36 3.67 -17.27
N LYS A 2 21.53 2.65 -17.28
CA LYS A 2 20.09 2.80 -17.03
C LYS A 2 19.66 1.97 -15.84
N PHE A 3 18.73 2.50 -15.04
CA PHE A 3 18.12 1.79 -13.91
C PHE A 3 16.63 1.65 -14.14
N LYS A 4 16.06 0.55 -13.71
CA LYS A 4 14.62 0.29 -13.79
C LYS A 4 14.09 0.12 -12.37
N SER A 5 13.07 0.92 -12.02
CA SER A 5 12.38 0.77 -10.75
C SER A 5 11.53 -0.50 -10.78
N ILE A 6 11.61 -1.35 -9.77
CA ILE A 6 10.91 -2.64 -9.76
C ILE A 6 9.97 -2.81 -8.59
N HIS A 7 10.36 -2.39 -7.39
CA HIS A 7 9.47 -2.52 -6.23
C HIS A 7 9.84 -1.56 -5.11
N THR A 8 8.90 -1.39 -4.19
CA THR A 8 9.11 -0.75 -2.89
C THR A 8 8.84 -1.81 -1.83
N CYS A 9 9.71 -1.91 -0.84
CA CYS A 9 9.53 -2.84 0.27
C CYS A 9 8.93 -2.12 1.46
N ILE A 10 7.91 -2.74 2.06
CA ILE A 10 7.42 -2.36 3.39
C ILE A 10 7.35 -3.61 4.25
N TYR A 11 7.43 -3.43 5.57
CA TYR A 11 7.38 -4.53 6.52
C TYR A 11 5.98 -4.73 7.07
N THR A 12 5.67 -5.97 7.42
CA THR A 12 4.43 -6.30 8.13
C THR A 12 4.73 -7.34 9.22
N ASP A 13 4.01 -7.24 10.33
CA ASP A 13 4.07 -8.26 11.38
C ASP A 13 2.91 -9.26 11.26
N ASN A 14 2.04 -9.07 10.26
CA ASN A 14 0.92 -9.97 9.99
C ASN A 14 0.66 -10.00 8.48
N ASP A 15 1.24 -10.97 7.81
CA ASP A 15 1.19 -11.07 6.34
C ASP A 15 -0.24 -11.23 5.81
N LYS A 16 -1.05 -12.07 6.45
CA LYS A 16 -2.42 -12.34 6.01
C LYS A 16 -3.28 -11.09 6.07
N GLU A 17 -3.16 -10.31 7.14
CA GLU A 17 -3.91 -9.08 7.32
C GLU A 17 -3.50 -8.03 6.28
N SER A 18 -2.20 -7.89 6.03
CA SER A 18 -1.69 -6.96 5.03
C SER A 18 -2.12 -7.35 3.62
N ILE A 19 -2.00 -8.63 3.27
CA ILE A 19 -2.42 -9.15 1.96
C ILE A 19 -3.90 -8.83 1.74
N LYS A 20 -4.74 -9.16 2.71
CA LYS A 20 -6.18 -8.92 2.61
C LYS A 20 -6.50 -7.43 2.42
N PHE A 21 -5.81 -6.56 3.15
CA PHE A 21 -5.99 -5.12 3.01
C PHE A 21 -5.69 -4.66 1.58
N TYR A 22 -4.54 -5.04 1.03
CA TYR A 22 -4.15 -4.59 -0.31
C TYR A 22 -5.03 -5.19 -1.40
N GLU A 23 -5.56 -6.40 -1.20
CA GLU A 23 -6.56 -6.98 -2.09
C GLU A 23 -7.87 -6.19 -2.05
N ASP A 24 -8.39 -5.93 -0.85
CA ASP A 24 -9.71 -5.32 -0.66
C ASP A 24 -9.71 -3.82 -0.93
N ALA A 25 -8.68 -3.11 -0.48
CA ALA A 25 -8.64 -1.65 -0.57
C ALA A 25 -8.15 -1.13 -1.91
N LEU A 26 -7.20 -1.81 -2.54
CA LEU A 26 -6.51 -1.32 -3.74
C LEU A 26 -6.60 -2.27 -4.92
N ASN A 27 -7.41 -3.33 -4.80
CA ASN A 27 -7.61 -4.31 -5.86
C ASN A 27 -6.29 -4.89 -6.39
N MET A 28 -5.33 -5.05 -5.48
CA MET A 28 -4.05 -5.68 -5.81
C MET A 28 -4.16 -7.20 -5.72
N HIS A 29 -3.26 -7.89 -6.38
CA HIS A 29 -3.17 -9.35 -6.28
C HIS A 29 -1.72 -9.76 -6.08
N ILE A 30 -1.52 -10.95 -5.52
CA ILE A 30 -0.18 -11.51 -5.33
C ILE A 30 0.37 -11.91 -6.69
N THR A 31 1.53 -11.38 -7.05
CA THR A 31 2.22 -11.74 -8.29
C THR A 31 3.19 -12.89 -8.06
N ARG A 32 3.78 -12.96 -6.86
CA ARG A 32 4.69 -14.05 -6.47
C ARG A 32 4.89 -14.01 -4.95
N LYS A 33 5.26 -15.15 -4.40
CA LYS A 33 5.56 -15.29 -2.97
C LYS A 33 6.71 -16.26 -2.80
N LYS A 34 7.58 -15.99 -1.84
CA LYS A 34 8.66 -16.89 -1.50
C LYS A 34 8.91 -16.88 0.01
N ASP A 35 8.97 -18.10 0.57
CA ASP A 35 9.31 -18.28 1.99
C ASP A 35 10.77 -18.70 2.09
N TYR A 36 11.49 -18.03 3.00
CA TYR A 36 12.88 -18.32 3.33
C TYR A 36 12.91 -18.83 4.76
N ASP A 37 12.49 -20.08 4.98
CA ASP A 37 12.28 -20.61 6.32
C ASP A 37 13.55 -20.65 7.17
N GLU A 38 14.70 -20.95 6.55
CA GLU A 38 15.97 -20.96 7.27
C GLU A 38 16.40 -19.56 7.72
N ASP A 39 16.06 -18.54 6.93
CA ASP A 39 16.35 -17.13 7.23
C ASP A 39 15.21 -16.46 8.00
N GLU A 40 14.12 -17.18 8.22
CA GLU A 40 12.97 -16.78 9.02
C GLU A 40 12.26 -15.52 8.50
N PHE A 41 12.05 -15.45 7.17
CA PHE A 41 11.22 -14.41 6.57
C PHE A 41 10.53 -14.88 5.30
N SER A 42 9.49 -14.15 4.90
CA SER A 42 8.76 -14.35 3.65
C SER A 42 8.69 -13.06 2.87
N LEU A 43 8.69 -13.17 1.55
CA LEU A 43 8.49 -12.05 0.64
C LEU A 43 7.19 -12.29 -0.15
N ILE A 44 6.27 -11.33 -0.09
CA ILE A 44 5.02 -11.36 -0.83
C ILE A 44 4.99 -10.14 -1.74
N TYR A 45 4.91 -10.37 -3.04
CA TYR A 45 4.85 -9.28 -4.02
C TYR A 45 3.42 -9.11 -4.51
N MET A 46 2.96 -7.87 -4.51
CA MET A 46 1.60 -7.52 -4.94
C MET A 46 1.63 -6.40 -5.95
N ALA A 47 0.68 -6.41 -6.88
CA ALA A 47 0.57 -5.39 -7.90
C ALA A 47 -0.90 -5.19 -8.30
N THR A 48 -1.20 -4.03 -8.90
CA THR A 48 -2.54 -3.73 -9.43
C THR A 48 -2.80 -4.44 -10.75
N GLU A 49 -1.74 -4.82 -11.46
CA GLU A 49 -1.81 -5.62 -12.69
C GLU A 49 -0.48 -6.31 -12.93
N ASP A 50 -0.48 -7.37 -13.72
CA ASP A 50 0.75 -8.12 -14.03
C ASP A 50 1.71 -7.21 -14.81
N GLY A 51 3.00 -7.27 -14.42
CA GLY A 51 4.04 -6.45 -15.04
C GLY A 51 4.13 -5.04 -14.52
N ALA A 52 3.22 -4.62 -13.65
CA ALA A 52 3.27 -3.30 -13.01
C ALA A 52 4.33 -3.29 -11.90
N TYR A 53 4.60 -2.07 -11.39
CA TYR A 53 5.46 -1.87 -10.24
C TYR A 53 4.91 -2.65 -9.04
N GLU A 54 5.77 -3.37 -8.34
CA GLU A 54 5.34 -4.24 -7.25
C GLU A 54 5.53 -3.62 -5.88
N LEU A 55 4.61 -3.92 -4.98
CA LEU A 55 4.79 -3.72 -3.56
C LEU A 55 5.35 -5.02 -2.98
N GLU A 56 6.52 -4.96 -2.34
CA GLU A 56 7.09 -6.12 -1.66
C GLU A 56 6.74 -6.03 -0.17
N LEU A 57 5.94 -6.97 0.31
CA LEU A 57 5.67 -7.11 1.73
C LEU A 57 6.71 -8.08 2.31
N THR A 58 7.53 -7.60 3.23
CA THR A 58 8.49 -8.44 3.94
C THR A 58 7.90 -8.79 5.31
N PHE A 59 7.70 -10.09 5.52
CA PHE A 59 7.19 -10.62 6.78
C PHE A 59 8.30 -11.39 7.48
N ASN A 60 8.85 -10.82 8.55
CA ASN A 60 9.82 -11.50 9.41
C ASN A 60 9.06 -12.38 10.40
N HIS A 61 9.47 -13.65 10.51
CA HIS A 61 8.75 -14.66 11.28
C HIS A 61 8.97 -14.55 12.80
N ASP A 62 9.85 -13.67 13.26
CA ASP A 62 10.23 -13.55 14.67
C ASP A 62 9.27 -12.73 15.53
N GLY A 63 8.17 -12.24 14.94
CA GLY A 63 7.16 -11.49 15.68
C GLY A 63 7.53 -10.05 16.02
N ARG A 64 8.61 -9.54 15.43
CA ARG A 64 9.02 -8.16 15.71
C ARG A 64 7.96 -7.15 15.27
N LYS A 65 7.94 -6.02 15.98
CA LYS A 65 7.08 -4.89 15.65
C LYS A 65 7.91 -3.80 14.99
N TYR A 66 7.22 -2.91 14.26
CA TYR A 66 7.88 -1.85 13.50
C TYR A 66 7.41 -0.48 13.97
N GLU A 67 8.33 0.45 14.02
CA GLU A 67 8.04 1.85 14.32
C GLU A 67 8.33 2.68 13.07
N HIS A 68 7.39 3.53 12.68
CA HIS A 68 7.53 4.37 11.49
C HIS A 68 8.43 5.58 11.74
N GLY A 69 8.39 6.13 12.93
CA GLY A 69 9.08 7.37 13.22
C GLY A 69 8.50 8.52 12.42
N SER A 70 9.35 9.49 12.10
CA SER A 70 8.93 10.69 11.34
C SER A 70 9.60 10.82 9.98
N TYR A 71 10.33 9.80 9.55
CA TYR A 71 11.13 9.89 8.32
C TYR A 71 10.35 9.54 7.06
N TYR A 72 9.50 8.53 7.13
CA TYR A 72 8.81 8.05 5.93
C TYR A 72 7.69 9.00 5.49
N GLY A 73 7.37 8.96 4.18
CA GLY A 73 6.21 9.68 3.63
C GLY A 73 5.05 8.72 3.39
N HIS A 74 4.72 8.50 2.14
CA HIS A 74 3.56 7.67 1.77
C HIS A 74 3.76 7.09 0.37
N MET A 75 2.94 6.08 0.03
CA MET A 75 2.73 5.63 -1.35
C MET A 75 1.54 6.37 -1.91
N ALA A 76 1.49 6.52 -3.23
CA ALA A 76 0.34 7.15 -3.89
C ALA A 76 -0.19 6.26 -5.01
N PHE A 77 -1.51 6.24 -5.13
CA PHE A 77 -2.24 5.57 -6.19
C PHE A 77 -3.26 6.57 -6.76
N LYS A 78 -3.57 6.47 -8.04
CA LYS A 78 -4.63 7.30 -8.61
C LYS A 78 -5.69 6.42 -9.25
N THR A 79 -6.91 6.92 -9.29
CA THR A 79 -8.04 6.17 -9.85
C THR A 79 -9.03 7.12 -10.52
N LYS A 80 -9.64 6.66 -11.60
CA LYS A 80 -10.74 7.37 -12.26
C LYS A 80 -12.06 7.19 -11.49
N GLU A 81 -12.12 6.21 -10.60
CA GLU A 81 -13.30 5.95 -9.76
C GLU A 81 -13.13 6.52 -8.36
N PHE A 82 -12.69 7.77 -8.27
CA PHE A 82 -12.28 8.41 -7.02
C PHE A 82 -13.36 8.39 -5.94
N GLU A 83 -14.58 8.83 -6.26
CA GLU A 83 -15.68 8.88 -5.27
C GLU A 83 -16.06 7.48 -4.81
N LYS A 84 -16.08 6.52 -5.72
CA LYS A 84 -16.40 5.13 -5.40
C LYS A 84 -15.34 4.51 -4.49
N SER A 85 -14.06 4.82 -4.74
CA SER A 85 -12.97 4.35 -3.89
C SER A 85 -13.06 4.96 -2.50
N TYR A 86 -13.40 6.25 -2.41
CA TYR A 86 -13.59 6.92 -1.12
C TYR A 86 -14.71 6.24 -0.30
N ASP A 87 -15.84 5.96 -0.94
CA ASP A 87 -16.96 5.29 -0.27
C ASP A 87 -16.55 3.91 0.26
N LEU A 88 -15.80 3.15 -0.54
CA LEU A 88 -15.27 1.86 -0.13
C LEU A 88 -14.36 2.00 1.10
N HIS A 89 -13.41 2.91 1.03
CA HIS A 89 -12.44 3.10 2.12
C HIS A 89 -13.07 3.65 3.39
N LYS A 90 -14.13 4.46 3.27
CA LYS A 90 -14.92 4.90 4.43
C LYS A 90 -15.61 3.70 5.08
N LYS A 91 -16.21 2.82 4.29
CA LYS A 91 -16.85 1.60 4.82
C LYS A 91 -15.86 0.67 5.50
N MET A 92 -14.65 0.59 4.97
CA MET A 92 -13.58 -0.21 5.57
C MET A 92 -13.03 0.42 6.85
N GLY A 93 -13.32 1.70 7.11
CA GLY A 93 -12.82 2.41 8.28
C GLY A 93 -11.35 2.77 8.21
N VAL A 94 -10.77 2.86 7.02
CA VAL A 94 -9.32 3.06 6.84
C VAL A 94 -8.93 4.48 6.43
N VAL A 95 -9.90 5.38 6.22
CA VAL A 95 -9.61 6.78 5.84
C VAL A 95 -8.97 7.49 7.03
N SER A 96 -7.76 8.02 6.82
CA SER A 96 -7.01 8.76 7.83
C SER A 96 -7.04 10.27 7.62
N GLN A 97 -7.26 10.72 6.39
CA GLN A 97 -7.43 12.13 6.05
C GLN A 97 -8.51 12.25 4.99
N GLU A 98 -9.50 13.08 5.25
CA GLU A 98 -10.65 13.27 4.37
C GLU A 98 -10.27 13.93 3.04
N ILE A 99 -11.17 13.86 2.07
CA ILE A 99 -10.94 14.46 0.75
C ILE A 99 -10.57 15.93 0.91
N GLY A 100 -9.48 16.29 0.24
CA GLY A 100 -8.99 17.66 0.17
C GLY A 100 -8.45 17.94 -1.22
N GLY A 101 -7.92 19.14 -1.41
CA GLY A 101 -7.28 19.53 -2.64
C GLY A 101 -6.22 20.58 -2.35
N LEU A 102 -5.37 20.82 -3.34
CA LEU A 102 -4.38 21.87 -3.24
C LEU A 102 -5.03 23.23 -3.50
N SER A 103 -4.41 24.29 -2.98
CA SER A 103 -4.95 25.66 -3.10
C SER A 103 -5.09 26.12 -4.55
N ASP A 104 -4.33 25.54 -5.47
CA ASP A 104 -4.43 25.84 -6.90
C ASP A 104 -5.50 25.01 -7.62
N GLY A 105 -6.20 24.11 -6.90
CA GLY A 105 -7.25 23.27 -7.47
C GLY A 105 -6.76 22.14 -8.36
N SER A 106 -5.46 21.85 -8.36
CA SER A 106 -4.86 20.90 -9.30
C SER A 106 -5.30 19.45 -9.07
N ASP A 107 -5.32 18.98 -7.82
CA ASP A 107 -5.63 17.59 -7.51
C ASP A 107 -6.54 17.46 -6.29
N LYS A 108 -7.48 16.50 -6.38
CA LYS A 108 -8.21 16.02 -5.21
C LYS A 108 -7.53 14.75 -4.72
N PHE A 109 -7.48 14.58 -3.42
CA PHE A 109 -6.87 13.41 -2.80
C PHE A 109 -7.44 13.18 -1.41
N TYR A 110 -7.22 11.98 -0.90
CA TYR A 110 -7.42 11.63 0.51
C TYR A 110 -6.37 10.59 0.89
N PHE A 111 -6.28 10.29 2.19
CA PHE A 111 -5.33 9.31 2.69
C PHE A 111 -6.03 8.16 3.40
N ILE A 112 -5.46 6.97 3.25
CA ILE A 112 -5.85 5.79 4.01
C ILE A 112 -4.62 5.25 4.72
N LYS A 113 -4.81 4.35 5.68
CA LYS A 113 -3.71 3.66 6.35
C LYS A 113 -3.88 2.16 6.21
N ASP A 114 -2.78 1.46 5.94
CA ASP A 114 -2.77 0.01 5.94
C ASP A 114 -2.78 -0.52 7.39
N PRO A 115 -2.88 -1.86 7.61
CA PRO A 115 -2.93 -2.41 8.98
C PRO A 115 -1.71 -2.11 9.84
N GLN A 116 -0.58 -1.79 9.24
CA GLN A 116 0.64 -1.43 9.98
C GLN A 116 0.73 0.08 10.23
N GLY A 117 -0.26 0.86 9.78
CA GLY A 117 -0.29 2.30 9.92
C GLY A 117 0.44 3.06 8.83
N PHE A 118 0.84 2.39 7.75
CA PHE A 118 1.53 3.05 6.63
C PHE A 118 0.54 3.89 5.82
N SER A 119 0.93 5.14 5.53
CA SER A 119 0.08 6.10 4.82
C SER A 119 0.06 5.86 3.32
N ILE A 120 -1.13 5.93 2.74
CA ILE A 120 -1.36 5.76 1.31
C ILE A 120 -2.24 6.91 0.84
N GLU A 121 -1.78 7.62 -0.18
CA GLU A 121 -2.54 8.71 -0.79
C GLU A 121 -3.32 8.18 -1.98
N ILE A 122 -4.60 8.54 -2.06
CA ILE A 122 -5.45 8.23 -3.20
C ILE A 122 -5.74 9.54 -3.93
N ILE A 123 -5.37 9.59 -5.19
CA ILE A 123 -5.47 10.80 -6.03
C ILE A 123 -6.52 10.59 -7.12
N GLU A 124 -7.31 11.60 -7.38
CA GLU A 124 -8.25 11.57 -8.50
C GLU A 124 -7.50 11.60 -9.83
N GLU A 125 -7.78 10.62 -10.69
CA GLU A 125 -7.28 10.61 -12.05
C GLU A 125 -8.32 11.27 -12.95
N LYS A 126 -7.93 12.36 -13.57
CA LYS A 126 -8.81 13.13 -14.47
C LYS A 126 -8.84 12.58 -15.90
#